data_bdd3523b45a0150a31f33dd775e99d15
#
_entry.id   bdd3523b45a0150a31f33dd775e99d15
#
_cell.length_a   1.000
_cell.length_b   1.000
_cell.length_c   1.000
_cell.angle_alpha   90.00
_cell.angle_beta   90.00
_cell.angle_gamma   90.00
#
_symmetry.space_group_name_H-M   'P 1'
#
loop_
_entity.id
_entity.type
_entity.pdbx_description
1 polymer ?
#
loop_
_entity_poly.entity_id
_entity_poly.type
_entity_poly.pdbx_seq_one_letter_code
_entity_poly.pdbx_strand_id
1 'polypeptide(L)'
;MNKIKYYLTKSDCYNSGRRITPIGVQIHSIGTAQSSAKALGQYWNQPGIDACVHYAVDADTVGKVLQFLPENFRSWADAGYGNNNLISIEMMESDYMKYTGGANYTVTNQAKFQQNIKCSYQGCVELTASICQDRGWNPKTKLASGLHLVSSHQEGYLAGLSSGHIDPTQIWKPLGLDMDQFRSDVAAVMKNGVPSTPDEDSSSGADTSAPEKYYRIRITWENAASQKGAYATLQNAERACPAGYSVYDWTGNKVYVKESTPGDLPYSVKVIPDALNIRQGPGSGKPVTGTISDQGVYTIVQEKRSGGHLWGKLLSGAGWIALEYTEKTS
;
A
#
# COMPACT_ATOMS: atom_id res chain seq x y z
N MET A 1 -1.15 2.75 -15.91
CA MET A 1 -0.66 1.51 -15.26
C MET A 1 -0.11 0.54 -16.30
N ASN A 2 1.08 -0.02 -16.09
CA ASN A 2 1.69 -0.98 -17.01
C ASN A 2 1.26 -2.40 -16.67
N LYS A 3 0.37 -2.98 -17.50
CA LYS A 3 -0.09 -4.37 -17.38
C LYS A 3 0.89 -5.28 -18.13
N ILE A 4 1.77 -5.96 -17.41
CA ILE A 4 2.76 -6.87 -18.00
C ILE A 4 2.07 -8.18 -18.38
N LYS A 5 2.06 -8.54 -19.66
CA LYS A 5 1.52 -9.84 -20.13
C LYS A 5 2.38 -10.99 -19.65
N TYR A 6 1.79 -11.87 -18.86
CA TYR A 6 2.39 -13.12 -18.36
C TYR A 6 1.36 -14.25 -18.40
N TYR A 7 0.86 -14.56 -19.61
CA TYR A 7 -0.20 -15.55 -19.76
C TYR A 7 0.23 -16.94 -19.29
N LEU A 8 -0.62 -17.59 -18.49
CA LEU A 8 -0.39 -18.91 -17.93
C LEU A 8 -0.69 -20.00 -18.96
N THR A 9 0.01 -20.00 -20.10
CA THR A 9 -0.25 -20.81 -21.27
C THR A 9 -0.10 -22.33 -21.07
N LYS A 10 0.48 -22.74 -19.93
CA LYS A 10 0.61 -24.16 -19.57
C LYS A 10 -0.45 -24.62 -18.56
N SER A 11 -1.25 -23.70 -17.98
CA SER A 11 -2.28 -24.05 -17.02
C SER A 11 -3.50 -24.65 -17.70
N ASP A 12 -4.19 -25.56 -17.01
CA ASP A 12 -5.41 -26.19 -17.52
C ASP A 12 -6.53 -25.17 -17.70
N CYS A 13 -6.59 -24.14 -16.84
CA CYS A 13 -7.53 -23.03 -16.95
C CYS A 13 -7.38 -22.29 -18.29
N TYR A 14 -6.17 -21.89 -18.66
CA TYR A 14 -5.88 -21.24 -19.94
C TYR A 14 -6.25 -22.17 -21.12
N ASN A 15 -5.83 -23.44 -21.05
CA ASN A 15 -5.99 -24.44 -22.10
C ASN A 15 -7.43 -24.92 -22.24
N SER A 16 -8.30 -24.73 -21.24
CA SER A 16 -9.74 -24.98 -21.34
C SER A 16 -10.40 -24.18 -22.46
N GLY A 17 -9.82 -23.05 -22.84
CA GLY A 17 -10.27 -22.18 -23.91
C GLY A 17 -11.64 -21.52 -23.70
N ARG A 18 -12.28 -21.73 -22.52
CA ARG A 18 -13.62 -21.19 -22.21
C ARG A 18 -13.60 -19.68 -22.16
N ARG A 19 -14.66 -19.06 -22.71
CA ARG A 19 -14.76 -17.60 -22.84
C ARG A 19 -15.91 -17.05 -22.02
N ILE A 20 -15.74 -15.78 -21.63
CA ILE A 20 -16.75 -14.98 -20.94
C ILE A 20 -16.88 -13.60 -21.60
N THR A 21 -17.98 -12.90 -21.32
CA THR A 21 -18.13 -11.48 -21.53
C THR A 21 -18.18 -10.84 -20.15
N PRO A 22 -17.07 -10.23 -19.66
CA PRO A 22 -17.04 -9.68 -18.32
C PRO A 22 -18.02 -8.51 -18.16
N ILE A 23 -18.70 -8.46 -17.01
CA ILE A 23 -19.65 -7.41 -16.63
C ILE A 23 -19.27 -6.72 -15.32
N GLY A 24 -18.11 -7.04 -14.75
CA GLY A 24 -17.61 -6.45 -13.52
C GLY A 24 -16.25 -7.03 -13.13
N VAL A 25 -15.82 -6.73 -11.91
CA VAL A 25 -14.53 -7.11 -11.35
C VAL A 25 -14.72 -7.77 -9.99
N GLN A 26 -13.96 -8.83 -9.71
CA GLN A 26 -13.92 -9.47 -8.39
C GLN A 26 -12.52 -9.47 -7.83
N ILE A 27 -12.39 -8.99 -6.59
CA ILE A 27 -11.11 -8.89 -5.87
C ILE A 27 -10.94 -10.09 -4.95
N HIS A 28 -9.76 -10.71 -5.05
CA HIS A 28 -9.30 -11.81 -4.25
C HIS A 28 -8.01 -11.46 -3.53
N SER A 29 -7.62 -12.28 -2.55
CA SER A 29 -6.25 -12.33 -2.06
C SER A 29 -5.79 -13.77 -1.93
N ILE A 30 -4.50 -13.99 -2.20
CA ILE A 30 -3.96 -15.33 -2.47
C ILE A 30 -4.08 -16.33 -1.30
N GLY A 31 -4.32 -15.89 -0.06
CA GLY A 31 -4.42 -16.77 1.11
C GLY A 31 -3.11 -17.47 1.48
N THR A 32 -1.98 -16.97 1.03
CA THR A 32 -0.63 -17.44 1.38
C THR A 32 0.33 -16.27 1.56
N ALA A 33 1.33 -16.46 2.44
CA ALA A 33 2.39 -15.48 2.65
C ALA A 33 3.31 -15.43 1.41
N GLN A 34 2.92 -14.65 0.40
CA GLN A 34 3.63 -14.48 -0.86
C GLN A 34 3.41 -13.07 -1.42
N SER A 35 4.47 -12.28 -1.53
CA SER A 35 4.42 -10.90 -2.03
C SER A 35 4.56 -10.79 -3.55
N SER A 36 5.12 -11.81 -4.21
CA SER A 36 5.48 -11.74 -5.63
C SER A 36 4.44 -12.37 -6.56
N ALA A 37 3.79 -11.56 -7.38
CA ALA A 37 2.92 -12.03 -8.46
C ALA A 37 3.67 -12.89 -9.49
N LYS A 38 4.96 -12.63 -9.71
CA LYS A 38 5.79 -13.46 -10.61
C LYS A 38 5.97 -14.88 -10.07
N ALA A 39 6.23 -15.02 -8.77
CA ALA A 39 6.36 -16.34 -8.13
C ALA A 39 5.04 -17.10 -8.21
N LEU A 40 3.91 -16.44 -7.98
CA LEU A 40 2.59 -17.04 -8.16
C LEU A 40 2.37 -17.51 -9.60
N GLY A 41 2.66 -16.65 -10.58
CA GLY A 41 2.50 -16.98 -12.00
C GLY A 41 3.38 -18.17 -12.43
N GLN A 42 4.60 -18.28 -11.91
CA GLN A 42 5.47 -19.43 -12.14
C GLN A 42 4.88 -20.72 -11.57
N TYR A 43 4.31 -20.66 -10.35
CA TYR A 43 3.68 -21.81 -9.72
C TYR A 43 2.37 -22.23 -10.41
N TRP A 44 1.54 -21.26 -10.84
CA TRP A 44 0.26 -21.57 -11.49
C TRP A 44 0.37 -21.91 -12.97
N ASN A 45 1.51 -21.62 -13.62
CA ASN A 45 1.72 -21.89 -15.04
C ASN A 45 2.16 -23.35 -15.30
N GLN A 46 1.40 -24.32 -14.78
CA GLN A 46 1.62 -25.75 -14.98
C GLN A 46 0.28 -26.50 -14.97
N PRO A 47 0.23 -27.71 -15.56
CA PRO A 47 -0.95 -28.58 -15.48
C PRO A 47 -1.28 -28.99 -14.03
N GLY A 48 -2.54 -29.31 -13.77
CA GLY A 48 -3.01 -29.82 -12.48
C GLY A 48 -3.22 -28.76 -11.40
N ILE A 49 -3.11 -27.48 -11.73
CA ILE A 49 -3.43 -26.39 -10.80
C ILE A 49 -4.85 -25.89 -11.06
N ASP A 50 -5.72 -26.01 -10.04
CA ASP A 50 -7.13 -25.63 -10.09
C ASP A 50 -7.37 -24.15 -9.70
N ALA A 51 -6.44 -23.28 -10.03
CA ALA A 51 -6.54 -21.85 -9.73
C ALA A 51 -6.01 -20.99 -10.87
N CYS A 52 -6.74 -19.95 -11.23
CA CYS A 52 -6.30 -18.97 -12.21
C CYS A 52 -7.16 -17.70 -12.18
N VAL A 53 -6.52 -16.54 -12.25
CA VAL A 53 -7.16 -15.23 -12.31
C VAL A 53 -6.72 -14.47 -13.56
N HIS A 54 -7.37 -13.35 -13.86
CA HIS A 54 -6.96 -12.50 -14.98
C HIS A 54 -5.70 -11.69 -14.67
N TYR A 55 -5.59 -11.20 -13.43
CA TYR A 55 -4.49 -10.34 -13.00
C TYR A 55 -4.00 -10.72 -11.62
N ALA A 56 -2.71 -10.59 -11.38
CA ALA A 56 -2.09 -10.62 -10.06
C ALA A 56 -1.35 -9.30 -9.80
N VAL A 57 -1.58 -8.72 -8.61
CA VAL A 57 -1.00 -7.45 -8.18
C VAL A 57 0.04 -7.71 -7.12
N ASP A 58 1.27 -7.28 -7.39
CA ASP A 58 2.43 -7.47 -6.52
C ASP A 58 2.26 -6.72 -5.17
N ALA A 59 2.79 -7.28 -4.09
CA ALA A 59 2.72 -6.66 -2.76
C ALA A 59 4.04 -6.00 -2.34
N ASP A 60 5.14 -6.28 -3.01
CA ASP A 60 6.46 -5.73 -2.72
C ASP A 60 6.91 -4.67 -3.73
N THR A 61 6.30 -4.62 -4.90
CA THR A 61 6.64 -3.70 -5.98
C THR A 61 5.44 -2.85 -6.38
N VAL A 62 5.51 -1.55 -6.13
CA VAL A 62 4.43 -0.59 -6.40
C VAL A 62 4.04 -0.60 -7.88
N GLY A 63 2.74 -0.72 -8.15
CA GLY A 63 2.18 -0.64 -9.50
C GLY A 63 2.50 -1.80 -10.44
N LYS A 64 3.21 -2.83 -9.98
CA LYS A 64 3.50 -4.01 -10.77
C LYS A 64 2.31 -4.96 -10.83
N VAL A 65 1.81 -5.16 -12.05
CA VAL A 65 0.66 -6.00 -12.35
C VAL A 65 1.01 -7.00 -13.44
N LEU A 66 0.78 -8.27 -13.19
CA LEU A 66 0.92 -9.34 -14.20
C LEU A 66 -0.46 -9.78 -14.69
N GLN A 67 -0.62 -9.83 -16.02
CA GLN A 67 -1.81 -10.36 -16.64
C GLN A 67 -1.63 -11.86 -16.94
N PHE A 68 -2.40 -12.71 -16.23
CA PHE A 68 -2.33 -14.17 -16.34
C PHE A 68 -3.27 -14.75 -17.38
N LEU A 69 -4.43 -14.11 -17.58
CA LEU A 69 -5.39 -14.49 -18.61
C LEU A 69 -5.81 -13.28 -19.46
N PRO A 70 -6.16 -13.48 -20.74
CA PRO A 70 -6.97 -12.51 -21.47
C PRO A 70 -8.30 -12.28 -20.75
N GLU A 71 -8.79 -11.05 -20.66
CA GLU A 71 -9.99 -10.71 -19.88
C GLU A 71 -11.28 -11.41 -20.34
N ASN A 72 -11.31 -11.90 -21.57
CA ASN A 72 -12.43 -12.66 -22.11
C ASN A 72 -12.30 -14.18 -21.91
N PHE A 73 -11.33 -14.65 -21.12
CA PHE A 73 -11.24 -16.05 -20.71
C PHE A 73 -11.99 -16.25 -19.40
N ARG A 74 -12.53 -17.46 -19.21
CA ARG A 74 -13.10 -17.83 -17.93
C ARG A 74 -12.00 -18.13 -16.93
N SER A 75 -12.00 -17.46 -15.78
CA SER A 75 -11.08 -17.75 -14.68
C SER A 75 -11.50 -18.99 -13.86
N TRP A 76 -10.59 -19.44 -12.98
CA TRP A 76 -10.87 -20.45 -11.94
C TRP A 76 -10.50 -19.83 -10.59
N ALA A 77 -11.30 -18.83 -10.15
CA ALA A 77 -11.00 -17.99 -9.00
C ALA A 77 -11.96 -18.23 -7.82
N ASP A 78 -13.28 -18.30 -8.08
CA ASP A 78 -14.29 -18.32 -7.02
C ASP A 78 -15.21 -19.56 -7.05
N ALA A 79 -14.96 -20.49 -7.97
CA ALA A 79 -15.77 -21.67 -8.23
C ALA A 79 -17.27 -21.39 -8.52
N GLY A 80 -17.61 -20.13 -8.86
CA GLY A 80 -19.00 -19.71 -8.99
C GLY A 80 -19.27 -18.68 -10.07
N TYR A 81 -20.04 -17.66 -9.67
CA TYR A 81 -20.52 -16.59 -10.55
C TYR A 81 -19.38 -15.74 -11.11
N GLY A 82 -18.37 -15.42 -10.28
CA GLY A 82 -17.23 -14.59 -10.69
C GLY A 82 -16.45 -15.23 -11.84
N ASN A 83 -16.20 -16.53 -11.79
CA ASN A 83 -15.54 -17.27 -12.88
C ASN A 83 -16.21 -17.08 -14.24
N ASN A 84 -17.51 -16.92 -14.28
CA ASN A 84 -18.30 -16.88 -15.51
C ASN A 84 -18.65 -15.45 -15.97
N ASN A 85 -18.47 -14.43 -15.10
CA ASN A 85 -19.02 -13.10 -15.33
C ASN A 85 -18.06 -11.95 -15.00
N LEU A 86 -17.00 -12.18 -14.23
CA LEU A 86 -16.20 -11.11 -13.67
C LEU A 86 -14.70 -11.24 -14.05
N ILE A 87 -14.03 -10.12 -14.16
CA ILE A 87 -12.56 -10.08 -14.22
C ILE A 87 -12.04 -10.29 -12.81
N SER A 88 -11.32 -11.38 -12.58
CA SER A 88 -10.75 -11.73 -11.28
C SER A 88 -9.36 -11.12 -11.11
N ILE A 89 -9.13 -10.43 -9.99
CA ILE A 89 -7.85 -9.84 -9.62
C ILE A 89 -7.38 -10.47 -8.32
N GLU A 90 -6.19 -11.05 -8.33
CA GLU A 90 -5.52 -11.61 -7.16
C GLU A 90 -4.58 -10.57 -6.53
N MET A 91 -4.87 -10.19 -5.31
CA MET A 91 -3.99 -9.35 -4.51
C MET A 91 -2.94 -10.24 -3.82
N MET A 92 -1.66 -9.99 -4.08
CA MET A 92 -0.58 -10.64 -3.36
C MET A 92 -0.57 -10.19 -1.90
N GLU A 93 -0.15 -11.09 -1.01
CA GLU A 93 -0.10 -10.84 0.43
C GLU A 93 1.35 -10.64 0.90
N SER A 94 1.54 -10.42 2.19
CA SER A 94 2.85 -10.10 2.75
C SER A 94 3.65 -11.37 3.10
N ASP A 95 4.96 -11.38 2.78
CA ASP A 95 5.89 -12.40 3.26
C ASP A 95 6.14 -12.30 4.79
N TYR A 96 5.69 -11.20 5.42
CA TYR A 96 5.84 -10.97 6.86
C TYR A 96 4.60 -11.38 7.66
N MET A 97 3.90 -12.40 7.17
CA MET A 97 2.79 -13.07 7.86
C MET A 97 2.91 -14.58 7.73
N LYS A 98 2.17 -15.31 8.55
CA LYS A 98 2.07 -16.77 8.49
C LYS A 98 0.65 -17.19 8.82
N TYR A 99 0.00 -17.91 7.91
CA TYR A 99 -1.28 -18.52 8.17
C TYR A 99 -1.18 -19.63 9.20
N THR A 100 -2.14 -19.69 10.14
CA THR A 100 -2.19 -20.64 11.26
C THR A 100 -3.37 -21.60 11.13
N GLY A 101 -4.22 -21.42 10.14
CA GLY A 101 -5.36 -22.25 9.81
C GLY A 101 -6.55 -21.43 9.30
N GLY A 102 -7.13 -21.83 8.18
CA GLY A 102 -8.19 -21.06 7.49
C GLY A 102 -7.73 -19.63 7.21
N ALA A 103 -8.54 -18.64 7.59
CA ALA A 103 -8.22 -17.23 7.42
C ALA A 103 -7.40 -16.61 8.58
N ASN A 104 -7.04 -17.40 9.60
CA ASN A 104 -6.25 -16.90 10.73
C ASN A 104 -4.77 -16.85 10.38
N TYR A 105 -4.10 -15.78 10.81
CA TYR A 105 -2.67 -15.61 10.60
C TYR A 105 -2.00 -14.84 11.74
N THR A 106 -0.69 -14.96 11.83
CA THR A 106 0.18 -14.15 12.68
C THR A 106 1.06 -13.26 11.83
N VAL A 107 1.46 -12.10 12.35
CA VAL A 107 2.33 -11.14 11.67
C VAL A 107 3.71 -11.18 12.31
N THR A 108 4.74 -11.40 11.50
CA THR A 108 6.14 -11.49 11.96
C THR A 108 6.83 -10.12 11.95
N ASN A 109 6.37 -9.17 11.12
CA ASN A 109 6.84 -7.80 11.07
C ASN A 109 5.69 -6.87 10.68
N GLN A 110 5.12 -6.18 11.67
CA GLN A 110 3.92 -5.37 11.50
C GLN A 110 4.09 -4.23 10.47
N ALA A 111 5.22 -3.54 10.49
CA ALA A 111 5.45 -2.41 9.57
C ALA A 111 5.55 -2.88 8.11
N LYS A 112 6.30 -3.95 7.85
CA LYS A 112 6.44 -4.52 6.51
C LYS A 112 5.16 -5.19 6.02
N PHE A 113 4.44 -5.88 6.92
CA PHE A 113 3.11 -6.41 6.61
C PHE A 113 2.18 -5.30 6.11
N GLN A 114 2.04 -4.21 6.88
CA GLN A 114 1.19 -3.09 6.49
C GLN A 114 1.65 -2.43 5.19
N GLN A 115 2.96 -2.31 4.97
CA GLN A 115 3.51 -1.78 3.73
C GLN A 115 3.13 -2.65 2.52
N ASN A 116 3.30 -3.97 2.61
CA ASN A 116 2.96 -4.89 1.53
C ASN A 116 1.46 -4.87 1.23
N ILE A 117 0.59 -4.96 2.25
CA ILE A 117 -0.87 -4.95 2.02
C ILE A 117 -1.33 -3.61 1.42
N LYS A 118 -0.76 -2.48 1.86
CA LYS A 118 -1.06 -1.17 1.25
C LYS A 118 -0.58 -1.10 -0.20
N CYS A 119 0.57 -1.67 -0.51
CA CYS A 119 1.11 -1.72 -1.87
C CYS A 119 0.18 -2.49 -2.81
N SER A 120 -0.20 -3.72 -2.47
CA SER A 120 -1.09 -4.52 -3.29
C SER A 120 -2.52 -3.95 -3.34
N TYR A 121 -3.04 -3.39 -2.23
CA TYR A 121 -4.32 -2.68 -2.21
C TYR A 121 -4.33 -1.51 -3.20
N GLN A 122 -3.33 -0.63 -3.14
CA GLN A 122 -3.23 0.51 -4.05
C GLN A 122 -3.14 0.06 -5.51
N GLY A 123 -2.33 -0.94 -5.80
CA GLY A 123 -2.23 -1.52 -7.14
C GLY A 123 -3.54 -2.11 -7.64
N CYS A 124 -4.32 -2.77 -6.76
CA CYS A 124 -5.66 -3.27 -7.09
C CYS A 124 -6.65 -2.12 -7.36
N VAL A 125 -6.60 -1.04 -6.57
CA VAL A 125 -7.43 0.16 -6.80
C VAL A 125 -7.15 0.76 -8.17
N GLU A 126 -5.89 0.97 -8.50
CA GLU A 126 -5.46 1.56 -9.77
C GLU A 126 -5.81 0.67 -10.98
N LEU A 127 -5.57 -0.65 -10.85
CA LEU A 127 -5.94 -1.62 -11.89
C LEU A 127 -7.44 -1.64 -12.13
N THR A 128 -8.24 -1.72 -11.06
CA THR A 128 -9.70 -1.74 -11.13
C THR A 128 -10.23 -0.44 -11.73
N ALA A 129 -9.66 0.71 -11.37
CA ALA A 129 -10.00 2.01 -11.94
C ALA A 129 -9.74 2.05 -13.45
N SER A 130 -8.56 1.57 -13.90
CA SER A 130 -8.25 1.46 -15.33
C SER A 130 -9.25 0.57 -16.07
N ILE A 131 -9.59 -0.61 -15.53
CA ILE A 131 -10.57 -1.52 -16.14
C ILE A 131 -11.95 -0.87 -16.21
N CYS A 132 -12.38 -0.19 -15.15
CA CYS A 132 -13.66 0.51 -15.12
C CYS A 132 -13.72 1.68 -16.10
N GLN A 133 -12.64 2.46 -16.23
CA GLN A 133 -12.54 3.56 -17.19
C GLN A 133 -12.62 3.06 -18.63
N ASP A 134 -11.83 2.03 -18.98
CA ASP A 134 -11.78 1.44 -20.32
C ASP A 134 -13.16 0.91 -20.80
N ARG A 135 -14.05 0.59 -19.84
CA ARG A 135 -15.37 0.00 -20.08
C ARG A 135 -16.54 0.92 -19.78
N GLY A 136 -16.30 2.13 -19.29
CA GLY A 136 -17.34 3.06 -18.87
C GLY A 136 -18.13 2.57 -17.65
N TRP A 137 -17.54 1.75 -16.78
CA TRP A 137 -18.19 1.15 -15.61
C TRP A 137 -18.13 2.05 -14.39
N ASN A 138 -19.22 2.08 -13.63
CA ASN A 138 -19.23 2.70 -12.29
C ASN A 138 -19.02 1.61 -11.23
N PRO A 139 -17.92 1.66 -10.43
CA PRO A 139 -17.59 0.61 -9.47
C PRO A 139 -18.64 0.38 -8.38
N LYS A 140 -19.53 1.35 -8.14
CA LYS A 140 -20.59 1.29 -7.12
C LYS A 140 -21.93 0.76 -7.68
N THR A 141 -22.02 0.49 -8.98
CA THR A 141 -23.24 -0.07 -9.58
C THR A 141 -23.51 -1.47 -9.03
N LYS A 142 -24.78 -1.78 -8.78
CA LYS A 142 -25.23 -3.16 -8.50
C LYS A 142 -25.61 -3.87 -9.79
N LEU A 143 -25.15 -5.09 -9.91
CA LEU A 143 -25.50 -6.03 -10.99
C LEU A 143 -26.86 -6.68 -10.70
N ALA A 144 -27.45 -7.31 -11.71
CA ALA A 144 -28.72 -8.08 -11.56
C ALA A 144 -28.60 -9.24 -10.56
N SER A 145 -27.39 -9.75 -10.32
CA SER A 145 -27.09 -10.74 -9.28
C SER A 145 -27.21 -10.20 -7.84
N GLY A 146 -27.32 -8.90 -7.65
CA GLY A 146 -27.26 -8.23 -6.35
C GLY A 146 -25.86 -7.84 -5.88
N LEU A 147 -24.79 -8.39 -6.49
CA LEU A 147 -23.42 -7.98 -6.24
C LEU A 147 -23.16 -6.57 -6.77
N HIS A 148 -22.18 -5.87 -6.18
CA HIS A 148 -21.63 -4.70 -6.83
C HIS A 148 -20.78 -5.11 -8.06
N LEU A 149 -20.73 -4.24 -9.05
CA LEU A 149 -19.91 -4.43 -10.25
C LEU A 149 -18.45 -4.65 -9.87
N VAL A 150 -17.96 -3.98 -8.82
CA VAL A 150 -16.69 -4.28 -8.17
C VAL A 150 -17.01 -4.93 -6.82
N SER A 151 -16.80 -6.23 -6.72
CA SER A 151 -17.09 -7.05 -5.55
C SER A 151 -15.86 -7.80 -5.05
N SER A 152 -15.93 -8.39 -3.86
CA SER A 152 -14.93 -9.33 -3.34
C SER A 152 -15.41 -10.77 -3.44
N HIS A 153 -14.50 -11.72 -3.22
CA HIS A 153 -14.87 -13.14 -3.07
C HIS A 153 -15.84 -13.30 -1.90
N GLN A 154 -15.56 -12.65 -0.75
CA GLN A 154 -16.45 -12.68 0.41
C GLN A 154 -17.87 -12.20 0.08
N GLU A 155 -18.04 -11.09 -0.67
CA GLU A 155 -19.36 -10.62 -1.06
C GLU A 155 -20.08 -11.65 -1.95
N GLY A 156 -19.35 -12.32 -2.86
CA GLY A 156 -19.87 -13.43 -3.65
C GLY A 156 -20.33 -14.61 -2.78
N TYR A 157 -19.53 -14.98 -1.79
CA TYR A 157 -19.89 -16.05 -0.83
C TYR A 157 -21.13 -15.69 -0.01
N LEU A 158 -21.17 -14.49 0.56
CA LEU A 158 -22.34 -14.04 1.35
C LEU A 158 -23.63 -13.96 0.51
N ALA A 159 -23.52 -13.75 -0.79
CA ALA A 159 -24.64 -13.78 -1.73
C ALA A 159 -25.00 -15.20 -2.22
N GLY A 160 -24.27 -16.24 -1.79
CA GLY A 160 -24.49 -17.62 -2.26
C GLY A 160 -24.06 -17.86 -3.71
N LEU A 161 -23.14 -17.05 -4.24
CA LEU A 161 -22.73 -17.04 -5.64
C LEU A 161 -21.31 -17.56 -5.88
N SER A 162 -20.55 -17.83 -4.82
CA SER A 162 -19.17 -18.33 -4.88
C SER A 162 -18.85 -19.32 -3.75
N SER A 163 -17.65 -19.93 -3.82
CA SER A 163 -17.14 -20.79 -2.75
C SER A 163 -16.93 -20.03 -1.43
N GLY A 164 -16.86 -20.78 -0.33
CA GLY A 164 -16.83 -20.26 1.04
C GLY A 164 -15.49 -19.65 1.43
N HIS A 165 -15.14 -18.48 0.88
CA HIS A 165 -13.93 -17.73 1.22
C HIS A 165 -14.27 -16.32 1.69
N ILE A 166 -13.38 -15.70 2.47
CA ILE A 166 -13.59 -14.38 3.05
C ILE A 166 -12.56 -13.35 2.58
N ASP A 167 -11.79 -13.68 1.55
CA ASP A 167 -10.78 -12.81 0.95
C ASP A 167 -11.42 -11.66 0.14
N PRO A 168 -10.74 -10.52 0.06
CA PRO A 168 -9.51 -10.11 0.76
C PRO A 168 -9.76 -9.49 2.14
N THR A 169 -10.98 -9.54 2.67
CA THR A 169 -11.40 -8.77 3.85
C THR A 169 -10.69 -9.20 5.14
N GLN A 170 -10.23 -10.46 5.25
CA GLN A 170 -9.48 -10.94 6.42
C GLN A 170 -8.16 -10.18 6.64
N ILE A 171 -7.49 -9.76 5.55
CA ILE A 171 -6.23 -8.98 5.63
C ILE A 171 -6.45 -7.47 5.59
N TRP A 172 -7.63 -7.01 5.13
CA TRP A 172 -7.98 -5.59 5.05
C TRP A 172 -8.53 -5.05 6.36
N LYS A 173 -9.42 -5.81 7.02
CA LYS A 173 -10.11 -5.38 8.24
C LYS A 173 -9.19 -4.91 9.37
N PRO A 174 -8.05 -5.58 9.67
CA PRO A 174 -7.11 -5.08 10.68
C PRO A 174 -6.44 -3.74 10.32
N LEU A 175 -6.53 -3.32 9.06
CA LEU A 175 -6.01 -2.04 8.56
C LEU A 175 -7.11 -0.97 8.41
N GLY A 176 -8.34 -1.29 8.82
CA GLY A 176 -9.49 -0.39 8.68
C GLY A 176 -9.97 -0.23 7.23
N LEU A 177 -9.70 -1.21 6.37
CA LEU A 177 -10.10 -1.22 4.96
C LEU A 177 -11.29 -2.17 4.76
N ASP A 178 -12.18 -1.82 3.83
CA ASP A 178 -13.31 -2.63 3.41
C ASP A 178 -13.64 -2.41 1.93
N MET A 179 -14.65 -3.11 1.42
CA MET A 179 -15.06 -3.02 0.03
C MET A 179 -15.75 -1.69 -0.33
N ASP A 180 -16.42 -1.03 0.62
CA ASP A 180 -17.04 0.27 0.36
C ASP A 180 -15.97 1.35 0.20
N GLN A 181 -14.92 1.29 1.05
CA GLN A 181 -13.75 2.12 0.90
C GLN A 181 -13.01 1.83 -0.42
N PHE A 182 -12.82 0.54 -0.76
CA PHE A 182 -12.18 0.14 -2.01
C PHE A 182 -12.91 0.72 -3.24
N ARG A 183 -14.23 0.57 -3.32
CA ARG A 183 -15.05 1.14 -4.41
C ARG A 183 -14.97 2.67 -4.46
N SER A 184 -14.86 3.30 -3.31
CA SER A 184 -14.72 4.76 -3.21
C SER A 184 -13.36 5.23 -3.70
N ASP A 185 -12.28 4.49 -3.36
CA ASP A 185 -10.92 4.77 -3.82
C ASP A 185 -10.80 4.54 -5.33
N VAL A 186 -11.39 3.47 -5.87
CA VAL A 186 -11.49 3.23 -7.32
C VAL A 186 -12.18 4.40 -8.02
N ALA A 187 -13.33 4.84 -7.53
CA ALA A 187 -14.07 5.97 -8.10
C ALA A 187 -13.28 7.29 -8.02
N ALA A 188 -12.49 7.49 -6.96
CA ALA A 188 -11.62 8.66 -6.82
C ALA A 188 -10.48 8.67 -7.86
N VAL A 189 -9.83 7.53 -8.08
CA VAL A 189 -8.78 7.38 -9.12
C VAL A 189 -9.38 7.59 -10.51
N MET A 190 -10.57 7.06 -10.79
CA MET A 190 -11.25 7.27 -12.07
C MET A 190 -11.52 8.75 -12.39
N LYS A 191 -11.86 9.56 -11.37
CA LYS A 191 -12.11 11.01 -11.54
C LYS A 191 -10.83 11.80 -11.80
N ASN A 192 -9.70 11.38 -11.22
CA ASN A 192 -8.45 12.14 -11.18
C ASN A 192 -7.38 11.59 -12.13
N GLY A 193 -7.66 10.52 -12.86
CA GLY A 193 -6.69 9.78 -13.67
C GLY A 193 -5.80 8.86 -12.82
N VAL A 194 -5.20 7.85 -13.46
CA VAL A 194 -4.20 6.97 -12.81
C VAL A 194 -2.87 7.73 -12.77
N PRO A 195 -2.22 7.89 -11.61
CA PRO A 195 -0.86 8.42 -11.57
C PRO A 195 0.06 7.45 -12.33
N SER A 196 0.69 7.90 -13.40
CA SER A 196 1.77 7.15 -14.05
C SER A 196 2.95 7.06 -13.09
N THR A 197 3.42 5.84 -12.83
CA THR A 197 4.70 5.62 -12.15
C THR A 197 5.83 6.13 -13.06
N PRO A 198 6.85 6.79 -12.52
CA PRO A 198 8.03 7.12 -13.31
C PRO A 198 8.77 5.82 -13.66
N ASP A 199 8.92 5.50 -14.93
CA ASP A 199 9.90 4.53 -15.41
C ASP A 199 11.31 5.06 -15.13
N GLU A 200 12.13 4.29 -14.46
CA GLU A 200 13.57 4.51 -14.49
C GLU A 200 14.08 4.07 -15.88
N ASP A 201 14.72 5.03 -16.52
CA ASP A 201 15.51 4.95 -17.75
C ASP A 201 14.80 5.17 -19.08
N SER A 202 14.92 6.41 -19.54
CA SER A 202 15.27 6.76 -20.94
C SER A 202 15.47 8.26 -21.08
N SER A 203 16.67 8.63 -21.42
CA SER A 203 17.07 9.98 -21.82
C SER A 203 16.38 10.43 -23.11
N SER A 204 16.12 11.73 -23.15
CA SER A 204 15.87 12.61 -24.30
C SER A 204 14.43 12.80 -24.78
N GLY A 205 13.99 14.05 -24.66
CA GLY A 205 12.85 14.60 -25.37
C GLY A 205 12.09 15.63 -24.54
N ALA A 206 12.46 16.91 -24.66
CA ALA A 206 11.73 18.01 -24.05
C ALA A 206 10.31 18.07 -24.62
N ASP A 207 9.31 17.89 -23.76
CA ASP A 207 7.94 18.34 -24.01
C ASP A 207 7.42 19.10 -22.80
N THR A 208 6.95 20.33 -23.04
CA THR A 208 6.47 21.28 -22.06
C THR A 208 5.05 20.95 -21.65
N SER A 209 4.89 20.03 -20.69
CA SER A 209 3.64 19.83 -19.97
C SER A 209 3.72 20.41 -18.57
N ALA A 210 2.60 20.99 -18.08
CA ALA A 210 2.52 21.66 -16.77
C ALA A 210 3.02 20.75 -15.64
N PRO A 211 3.67 21.30 -14.58
CA PRO A 211 4.26 20.51 -13.51
C PRO A 211 3.20 19.64 -12.82
N GLU A 212 3.48 18.34 -12.70
CA GLU A 212 2.59 17.40 -12.03
C GLU A 212 2.33 17.81 -10.58
N LYS A 213 1.07 18.03 -10.25
CA LYS A 213 0.61 18.54 -8.95
C LYS A 213 0.45 17.41 -7.96
N TYR A 214 1.53 17.02 -7.23
CA TYR A 214 1.47 16.00 -6.18
C TYR A 214 1.55 16.60 -4.78
N TYR A 215 0.72 16.05 -3.88
CA TYR A 215 0.86 16.25 -2.44
C TYR A 215 1.93 15.30 -1.89
N ARG A 216 2.97 15.85 -1.25
CA ARG A 216 4.11 15.08 -0.75
C ARG A 216 4.09 15.02 0.77
N ILE A 217 4.31 13.82 1.32
CA ILE A 217 4.43 13.61 2.76
C ILE A 217 5.89 13.70 3.13
N ARG A 218 6.26 14.70 3.94
CA ARG A 218 7.62 14.92 4.42
C ARG A 218 7.60 15.43 5.86
N ILE A 219 8.74 15.37 6.55
CA ILE A 219 8.93 16.02 7.86
C ILE A 219 8.95 17.55 7.67
N THR A 220 9.79 18.03 6.75
CA THR A 220 9.77 19.41 6.23
C THR A 220 9.87 19.38 4.72
N TRP A 221 9.49 20.48 4.04
CA TRP A 221 9.55 20.54 2.57
C TRP A 221 10.97 20.35 2.03
N GLU A 222 11.97 20.94 2.72
CA GLU A 222 13.38 20.91 2.35
C GLU A 222 14.01 19.52 2.54
N ASN A 223 13.45 18.72 3.45
CA ASN A 223 13.95 17.38 3.73
C ASN A 223 13.36 16.35 2.76
N ALA A 224 13.84 16.37 1.50
CA ALA A 224 13.41 15.43 0.46
C ALA A 224 13.67 13.96 0.84
N ALA A 225 14.75 13.69 1.58
CA ALA A 225 15.08 12.33 2.04
C ALA A 225 14.06 11.74 3.02
N SER A 226 13.26 12.60 3.68
CA SER A 226 12.18 12.15 4.58
C SER A 226 10.89 11.77 3.86
N GLN A 227 10.82 11.90 2.52
CA GLN A 227 9.57 11.69 1.78
C GLN A 227 9.04 10.25 1.95
N LYS A 228 7.78 10.14 2.40
CA LYS A 228 7.06 8.87 2.58
C LYS A 228 6.15 8.54 1.42
N GLY A 229 5.85 9.52 0.57
CA GLY A 229 5.00 9.32 -0.59
C GLY A 229 4.67 10.62 -1.30
N ALA A 230 4.13 10.49 -2.52
CA ALA A 230 3.54 11.56 -3.30
C ALA A 230 2.16 11.11 -3.78
N TYR A 231 1.15 11.96 -3.64
CA TYR A 231 -0.25 11.60 -3.84
C TYR A 231 -0.95 12.64 -4.73
N ALA A 232 -1.75 12.18 -5.67
CA ALA A 232 -2.50 13.05 -6.57
C ALA A 232 -3.62 13.83 -5.86
N THR A 233 -4.09 13.36 -4.69
CA THR A 233 -5.13 14.03 -3.92
C THR A 233 -4.67 14.31 -2.50
N LEU A 234 -5.12 15.46 -1.94
CA LEU A 234 -4.84 15.83 -0.56
C LEU A 234 -5.36 14.77 0.42
N GLN A 235 -6.57 14.27 0.23
CA GLN A 235 -7.19 13.28 1.11
C GLN A 235 -6.38 11.98 1.21
N ASN A 236 -5.82 11.50 0.10
CA ASN A 236 -4.95 10.31 0.11
C ASN A 236 -3.62 10.58 0.83
N ALA A 237 -3.06 11.78 0.64
CA ALA A 237 -1.87 12.20 1.36
C ALA A 237 -2.11 12.31 2.88
N GLU A 238 -3.24 12.92 3.29
CA GLU A 238 -3.63 13.05 4.71
C GLU A 238 -3.81 11.67 5.36
N ARG A 239 -4.50 10.75 4.68
CA ARG A 239 -4.72 9.39 5.16
C ARG A 239 -3.40 8.62 5.34
N ALA A 240 -2.49 8.76 4.38
CA ALA A 240 -1.20 8.09 4.40
C ALA A 240 -0.15 8.80 5.28
N CYS A 241 -0.44 10.01 5.75
CA CYS A 241 0.49 10.81 6.52
C CYS A 241 0.75 10.17 7.90
N PRO A 242 2.00 9.75 8.22
CA PRO A 242 2.32 9.25 9.56
C PRO A 242 2.31 10.39 10.58
N ALA A 243 2.16 10.04 11.86
CA ALA A 243 2.34 11.00 12.96
C ALA A 243 3.72 11.67 12.90
N GLY A 244 3.78 12.97 13.13
CA GLY A 244 5.00 13.78 13.05
C GLY A 244 5.43 14.15 11.62
N TYR A 245 4.63 13.82 10.62
CA TYR A 245 4.82 14.24 9.22
C TYR A 245 3.77 15.28 8.82
N SER A 246 4.08 15.98 7.75
CA SER A 246 3.19 16.95 7.12
C SER A 246 2.97 16.62 5.66
N VAL A 247 1.82 17.01 5.12
CA VAL A 247 1.55 16.99 3.69
C VAL A 247 1.84 18.36 3.12
N TYR A 248 2.58 18.39 2.05
CA TYR A 248 2.91 19.59 1.28
C TYR A 248 2.28 19.48 -0.11
N ASP A 249 1.77 20.59 -0.63
CA ASP A 249 1.37 20.69 -2.02
C ASP A 249 2.60 20.75 -2.96
N TRP A 250 2.35 20.81 -4.27
CA TRP A 250 3.39 20.86 -5.30
C TRP A 250 4.21 22.15 -5.30
N THR A 251 3.75 23.19 -4.59
CA THR A 251 4.46 24.48 -4.44
C THR A 251 5.27 24.56 -3.14
N GLY A 252 5.15 23.51 -2.29
CA GLY A 252 5.85 23.44 -1.01
C GLY A 252 5.07 24.02 0.17
N ASN A 253 3.81 24.43 -0.05
CA ASN A 253 2.98 24.87 1.06
C ASN A 253 2.54 23.67 1.89
N LYS A 254 2.66 23.80 3.21
CA LYS A 254 2.16 22.82 4.15
C LYS A 254 0.62 22.90 4.20
N VAL A 255 -0.06 21.85 3.73
CA VAL A 255 -1.54 21.80 3.62
C VAL A 255 -2.20 20.91 4.67
N TYR A 256 -1.42 20.03 5.34
CA TYR A 256 -1.91 19.18 6.41
C TYR A 256 -0.77 18.78 7.34
N VAL A 257 -1.06 18.64 8.63
CA VAL A 257 -0.14 18.12 9.66
C VAL A 257 -0.84 16.96 10.36
N LYS A 258 -0.19 15.80 10.39
CA LYS A 258 -0.60 14.73 11.29
C LYS A 258 0.04 14.98 12.64
N GLU A 259 -0.73 15.55 13.56
CA GLU A 259 -0.24 15.73 14.93
C GLU A 259 0.15 14.39 15.55
N SER A 260 1.29 14.37 16.26
CA SER A 260 1.69 13.21 17.05
C SER A 260 1.06 13.31 18.43
N THR A 261 0.39 12.25 18.88
CA THR A 261 0.02 12.10 20.29
C THR A 261 1.27 11.77 21.13
N PRO A 262 1.29 12.09 22.43
CA PRO A 262 2.41 11.69 23.29
C PRO A 262 2.67 10.19 23.20
N GLY A 263 3.86 9.80 22.68
CA GLY A 263 4.22 8.40 22.42
C GLY A 263 4.28 7.99 20.95
N ASP A 264 3.73 8.78 20.00
CA ASP A 264 3.83 8.48 18.56
C ASP A 264 5.20 8.91 18.01
N LEU A 265 5.87 7.97 17.37
CA LEU A 265 7.15 8.18 16.67
C LEU A 265 6.94 8.07 15.15
N PRO A 266 7.69 8.84 14.34
CA PRO A 266 8.66 9.89 14.73
C PRO A 266 7.97 11.23 15.05
N TYR A 267 8.64 12.04 15.88
CA TYR A 267 8.24 13.42 16.14
C TYR A 267 9.44 14.35 16.20
N SER A 268 9.21 15.66 16.08
CA SER A 268 10.26 16.67 16.12
C SER A 268 10.37 17.32 17.50
N VAL A 269 11.61 17.62 17.90
CA VAL A 269 11.93 18.34 19.13
C VAL A 269 12.89 19.48 18.83
N LYS A 270 12.68 20.64 19.48
CA LYS A 270 13.63 21.74 19.49
C LYS A 270 14.56 21.58 20.69
N VAL A 271 15.86 21.66 20.47
CA VAL A 271 16.87 21.64 21.54
C VAL A 271 16.87 23.00 22.24
N ILE A 272 16.84 23.02 23.59
CA ILE A 272 16.75 24.24 24.38
C ILE A 272 18.10 24.75 24.81
N PRO A 273 19.03 23.91 25.37
CA PRO A 273 20.34 24.40 25.85
C PRO A 273 21.27 24.71 24.68
N ASP A 274 22.24 25.60 24.96
CA ASP A 274 23.31 25.98 24.01
C ASP A 274 24.20 24.79 23.61
N ALA A 275 24.21 23.71 24.41
CA ALA A 275 24.94 22.49 24.12
C ALA A 275 24.21 21.28 24.69
N LEU A 276 23.84 20.30 23.83
CA LEU A 276 23.24 19.05 24.22
C LEU A 276 24.06 17.88 23.68
N ASN A 277 24.54 17.01 24.57
CA ASN A 277 25.34 15.86 24.17
C ASN A 277 24.51 14.81 23.41
N ILE A 278 25.06 14.31 22.30
CA ILE A 278 24.61 13.13 21.59
C ILE A 278 25.41 11.94 22.13
N ARG A 279 24.73 10.84 22.50
CA ARG A 279 25.37 9.67 23.08
C ARG A 279 25.16 8.42 22.23
N GLN A 280 26.10 7.49 22.33
CA GLN A 280 26.05 6.21 21.60
C GLN A 280 24.79 5.37 21.93
N GLY A 281 24.21 5.57 23.12
CA GLY A 281 23.04 4.87 23.59
C GLY A 281 22.25 5.66 24.63
N PRO A 282 21.05 5.20 25.02
CA PRO A 282 20.24 5.85 26.04
C PRO A 282 20.87 5.69 27.41
N GLY A 283 21.26 6.81 28.05
CA GLY A 283 21.83 6.86 29.40
C GLY A 283 23.01 7.83 29.53
N SER A 284 23.07 8.50 30.69
CA SER A 284 24.13 9.49 30.99
C SER A 284 25.55 8.91 31.05
N GLY A 285 25.65 7.61 31.37
CA GLY A 285 26.93 6.86 31.37
C GLY A 285 27.38 6.35 29.98
N LYS A 286 26.63 6.59 28.91
CA LYS A 286 27.03 6.16 27.56
C LYS A 286 28.02 7.18 26.96
N PRO A 287 29.00 6.69 26.13
CA PRO A 287 29.94 7.57 25.45
C PRO A 287 29.27 8.71 24.68
N VAL A 288 29.83 9.91 24.76
CA VAL A 288 29.42 11.06 23.94
C VAL A 288 29.99 10.88 22.54
N THR A 289 29.14 10.96 21.52
CA THR A 289 29.52 10.84 20.10
C THR A 289 29.46 12.16 19.34
N GLY A 290 28.88 13.18 19.95
CA GLY A 290 28.74 14.51 19.38
C GLY A 290 27.99 15.45 20.31
N THR A 291 27.81 16.70 19.89
CA THR A 291 27.10 17.74 20.63
C THR A 291 26.26 18.56 19.65
N ILE A 292 25.02 18.84 20.01
CA ILE A 292 24.13 19.79 19.32
C ILE A 292 24.39 21.18 19.97
N SER A 293 24.74 22.18 19.16
CA SER A 293 25.04 23.54 19.63
C SER A 293 24.28 24.65 18.86
N ASP A 294 23.35 24.24 17.99
CA ASP A 294 22.60 25.17 17.13
C ASP A 294 21.15 25.42 17.61
N GLN A 295 20.75 24.81 18.74
CA GLN A 295 19.37 24.85 19.24
C GLN A 295 18.31 24.50 18.15
N GLY A 296 18.73 23.66 17.21
CA GLY A 296 17.94 23.26 16.05
C GLY A 296 16.76 22.35 16.38
N VAL A 297 16.00 22.01 15.33
CA VAL A 297 14.89 21.05 15.42
C VAL A 297 15.38 19.69 14.92
N TYR A 298 15.17 18.67 15.73
CA TYR A 298 15.62 17.30 15.49
C TYR A 298 14.48 16.30 15.56
N THR A 299 14.52 15.29 14.68
CA THR A 299 13.48 14.25 14.64
C THR A 299 13.88 13.06 15.49
N ILE A 300 13.00 12.65 16.39
CA ILE A 300 13.12 11.49 17.24
C ILE A 300 12.40 10.29 16.59
N VAL A 301 13.12 9.18 16.41
CA VAL A 301 12.60 7.95 15.78
C VAL A 301 12.47 6.78 16.72
N GLN A 302 12.99 6.89 17.95
CA GLN A 302 12.88 5.88 18.98
C GLN A 302 13.01 6.53 20.36
N GLU A 303 12.23 6.06 21.34
CA GLU A 303 12.35 6.47 22.74
C GLU A 303 12.78 5.28 23.62
N LYS A 304 13.55 5.59 24.67
CA LYS A 304 13.89 4.62 25.72
C LYS A 304 14.13 5.31 27.05
N ARG A 305 13.55 4.78 28.14
CA ARG A 305 13.86 5.23 29.50
C ARG A 305 15.13 4.54 30.01
N SER A 306 16.06 5.33 30.58
CA SER A 306 17.28 4.85 31.17
C SER A 306 17.78 5.83 32.24
N GLY A 307 18.13 5.36 33.43
CA GLY A 307 18.61 6.18 34.54
C GLY A 307 17.62 7.25 35.02
N GLY A 308 16.29 6.96 34.93
CA GLY A 308 15.25 7.91 35.31
C GLY A 308 14.88 8.93 34.22
N HIS A 309 15.64 9.04 33.14
CA HIS A 309 15.46 10.00 32.06
C HIS A 309 14.85 9.34 30.80
N LEU A 310 14.12 10.13 30.00
CA LEU A 310 13.65 9.72 28.70
C LEU A 310 14.65 10.14 27.63
N TRP A 311 15.08 9.18 26.81
CA TRP A 311 16.06 9.38 25.74
C TRP A 311 15.40 9.21 24.38
N GLY A 312 15.74 10.07 23.43
CA GLY A 312 15.30 10.02 22.05
C GLY A 312 16.44 9.74 21.08
N LYS A 313 16.25 8.77 20.17
CA LYS A 313 17.19 8.48 19.09
C LYS A 313 16.94 9.42 17.92
N LEU A 314 18.00 10.08 17.47
CA LEU A 314 17.95 10.98 16.32
C LEU A 314 17.76 10.23 15.00
N LEU A 315 16.92 10.76 14.12
CA LEU A 315 16.70 10.23 12.77
C LEU A 315 17.99 10.16 11.93
N SER A 316 18.91 11.10 12.16
CA SER A 316 20.21 11.14 11.48
C SER A 316 21.10 9.94 11.76
N GLY A 317 20.77 9.13 12.78
CA GLY A 317 21.63 8.03 13.24
C GLY A 317 22.80 8.47 14.12
N ALA A 318 23.00 9.77 14.37
CA ALA A 318 24.12 10.30 15.17
C ALA A 318 24.15 9.78 16.62
N GLY A 319 22.98 9.39 17.17
CA GLY A 319 22.89 8.81 18.50
C GLY A 319 21.62 9.20 19.25
N TRP A 320 21.75 9.29 20.59
CA TRP A 320 20.65 9.51 21.52
C TRP A 320 20.85 10.83 22.29
N ILE A 321 19.76 11.57 22.48
CA ILE A 321 19.71 12.80 23.29
C ILE A 321 18.74 12.64 24.45
N ALA A 322 18.94 13.35 25.54
CA ALA A 322 18.01 13.40 26.65
C ALA A 322 16.87 14.36 26.36
N LEU A 323 15.64 13.84 26.33
CA LEU A 323 14.46 14.60 25.86
C LEU A 323 13.96 15.64 26.88
N GLU A 324 14.40 15.59 28.11
CA GLU A 324 14.13 16.61 29.14
C GLU A 324 14.73 17.99 28.80
N TYR A 325 15.71 18.03 27.88
CA TYR A 325 16.33 19.26 27.37
C TYR A 325 15.76 19.70 26.01
N THR A 326 14.59 19.22 25.68
CA THR A 326 13.95 19.52 24.40
C THR A 326 12.47 19.87 24.58
N GLU A 327 11.92 20.64 23.65
CA GLU A 327 10.49 20.88 23.53
C GLU A 327 9.95 20.23 22.26
N LYS A 328 8.82 19.51 22.35
CA LYS A 328 8.15 19.03 21.14
C LYS A 328 7.73 20.22 20.30
N THR A 329 8.07 20.14 19.01
CA THR A 329 7.54 21.10 18.03
C THR A 329 6.35 20.46 17.35
N SER A 330 5.25 21.21 17.32
CA SER A 330 4.01 20.85 16.62
C SER A 330 4.18 20.75 15.11
#